data_f694ab5fb37b13dc882139e2f8b6443e
#
_entry.id   f694ab5fb37b13dc882139e2f8b6443e
#
_cell.length_a   1.000
_cell.length_b   1.000
_cell.length_c   1.000
_cell.angle_alpha   90.00
_cell.angle_beta   90.00
_cell.angle_gamma   90.00
#
_symmetry.space_group_name_H-M   'P 1'
#
loop_
_entity.id
_entity.type
_entity.pdbx_description
1 polymer ?
#
loop_
_entity_poly.entity_id
_entity_poly.type
_entity_poly.pdbx_seq_one_letter_code
_entity_poly.pdbx_strand_id
1 'polypeptide(L)'
;VIERIVPAGTETAEAYGDLPEATLFPEEELIVKSAVAKRRGEFTTARHCARQALTRLGAPAGAILTGERGAPQWPEGVVGSITHCDGYRAAVVARPALVTSIGIDAEPALPLPSGVLDAVALADEQVAVKELLASVPQVPWDRLLFSAKESVYKAWFPLMRRFLEFEGARLVFDPAGGTFTAHLLAGPAIAGSRTLHTFDGRWLSENGIVLTSVTVPA
;
A
#
# COMPACT_ATOMS: atom_id res chain seq x y z
N VAL A 1 12.77 -1.44 -5.92
CA VAL A 1 12.69 -0.22 -5.09
C VAL A 1 11.80 -0.44 -3.88
N ILE A 2 10.66 -1.14 -4.06
CA ILE A 2 9.71 -1.41 -2.96
C ILE A 2 10.35 -2.26 -1.83
N GLU A 3 11.30 -3.12 -2.13
CA GLU A 3 12.01 -3.94 -1.15
C GLU A 3 12.76 -3.14 -0.08
N ARG A 4 13.07 -1.86 -0.35
CA ARG A 4 13.79 -0.98 0.58
C ARG A 4 12.93 -0.49 1.74
N ILE A 5 11.62 -0.55 1.61
CA ILE A 5 10.67 -0.04 2.61
C ILE A 5 9.85 -1.14 3.27
N VAL A 6 10.11 -2.40 2.96
CA VAL A 6 9.44 -3.56 3.58
C VAL A 6 10.45 -4.39 4.39
N PRO A 7 10.01 -5.21 5.37
CA PRO A 7 10.92 -6.00 6.18
C PRO A 7 11.70 -7.04 5.38
N ALA A 8 12.91 -7.34 5.83
CA ALA A 8 13.66 -8.49 5.33
C ALA A 8 12.86 -9.78 5.54
N GLY A 9 12.91 -10.69 4.56
CA GLY A 9 12.12 -11.94 4.58
C GLY A 9 10.72 -11.81 3.99
N THR A 10 10.32 -10.62 3.54
CA THR A 10 9.19 -10.46 2.61
C THR A 10 9.67 -10.65 1.18
N GLU A 11 8.77 -11.11 0.32
CA GLU A 11 9.04 -11.22 -1.12
C GLU A 11 8.27 -10.13 -1.88
N THR A 12 8.96 -9.51 -2.81
CA THR A 12 8.41 -8.38 -3.59
C THR A 12 8.57 -8.62 -5.08
N ALA A 13 7.69 -8.02 -5.87
CA ALA A 13 7.90 -7.84 -7.30
C ALA A 13 7.27 -6.51 -7.74
N GLU A 14 7.92 -5.87 -8.68
CA GLU A 14 7.50 -4.56 -9.21
C GLU A 14 7.71 -4.47 -10.71
N ALA A 15 6.97 -3.58 -11.35
CA ALA A 15 7.08 -3.26 -12.77
C ALA A 15 6.85 -1.77 -13.01
N TYR A 16 7.64 -1.21 -13.90
CA TYR A 16 7.46 0.16 -14.40
C TYR A 16 6.67 0.11 -15.72
N GLY A 17 5.38 0.43 -15.64
CA GLY A 17 4.42 0.30 -16.74
C GLY A 17 3.76 -1.09 -16.80
N ASP A 18 3.00 -1.31 -17.87
CA ASP A 18 2.33 -2.58 -18.11
C ASP A 18 3.28 -3.56 -18.81
N LEU A 19 3.25 -4.83 -18.37
CA LEU A 19 4.07 -5.90 -18.93
C LEU A 19 3.30 -6.66 -20.02
N PRO A 20 3.81 -6.69 -21.28
CA PRO A 20 3.14 -7.37 -22.38
C PRO A 20 2.93 -8.88 -22.15
N GLU A 21 3.84 -9.51 -21.40
CA GLU A 21 3.78 -10.94 -21.06
C GLU A 21 2.84 -11.26 -19.89
N ALA A 22 2.34 -10.23 -19.18
CA ALA A 22 1.43 -10.45 -18.08
C ALA A 22 0.07 -10.96 -18.57
N THR A 23 -0.43 -12.01 -17.93
CA THR A 23 -1.72 -12.62 -18.24
C THR A 23 -2.58 -12.76 -16.99
N LEU A 24 -3.87 -12.89 -17.19
CA LEU A 24 -4.84 -13.16 -16.13
C LEU A 24 -5.32 -14.61 -16.20
N PHE A 25 -5.68 -15.16 -15.06
CA PHE A 25 -6.48 -16.38 -15.01
C PHE A 25 -7.93 -16.09 -15.44
N PRO A 26 -8.68 -17.10 -15.92
CA PRO A 26 -10.08 -16.91 -16.34
C PRO A 26 -10.95 -16.24 -15.27
N GLU A 27 -10.75 -16.57 -13.99
CA GLU A 27 -11.47 -16.00 -12.87
C GLU A 27 -11.13 -14.53 -12.63
N GLU A 28 -9.88 -14.13 -12.85
CA GLU A 28 -9.42 -12.74 -12.75
C GLU A 28 -9.93 -11.89 -13.92
N GLU A 29 -10.07 -12.49 -15.13
CA GLU A 29 -10.65 -11.86 -16.32
C GLU A 29 -12.06 -11.34 -16.05
N LEU A 30 -12.85 -12.08 -15.29
CA LEU A 30 -14.22 -11.68 -14.93
C LEU A 30 -14.26 -10.39 -14.10
N ILE A 31 -13.24 -10.14 -13.26
CA ILE A 31 -13.15 -8.94 -12.40
C ILE A 31 -12.99 -7.68 -13.26
N VAL A 32 -12.24 -7.77 -14.35
CA VAL A 32 -11.91 -6.62 -15.20
C VAL A 32 -12.65 -6.63 -16.55
N LYS A 33 -13.66 -7.46 -16.69
CA LYS A 33 -14.41 -7.64 -17.95
C LYS A 33 -14.96 -6.33 -18.52
N SER A 34 -15.45 -5.44 -17.64
CA SER A 34 -16.00 -4.12 -18.03
C SER A 34 -15.03 -2.97 -17.80
N ALA A 35 -13.79 -3.24 -17.39
CA ALA A 35 -12.80 -2.19 -17.12
C ALA A 35 -12.27 -1.60 -18.44
N VAL A 36 -11.98 -0.30 -18.42
CA VAL A 36 -11.26 0.38 -19.51
C VAL A 36 -9.85 -0.20 -19.66
N ALA A 37 -9.26 -0.07 -20.86
CA ALA A 37 -7.98 -0.68 -21.20
C ALA A 37 -6.86 -0.35 -20.19
N LYS A 38 -6.74 0.90 -19.75
CA LYS A 38 -5.77 1.32 -18.72
C LYS A 38 -5.93 0.52 -17.43
N ARG A 39 -7.14 0.46 -16.88
CA ARG A 39 -7.43 -0.28 -15.64
C ARG A 39 -7.17 -1.78 -15.77
N ARG A 40 -7.48 -2.35 -16.95
CA ARG A 40 -7.19 -3.75 -17.25
C ARG A 40 -5.69 -4.01 -17.26
N GLY A 41 -4.89 -3.17 -17.93
CA GLY A 41 -3.43 -3.28 -17.97
C GLY A 41 -2.80 -3.20 -16.57
N GLU A 42 -3.19 -2.20 -15.79
CA GLU A 42 -2.76 -2.03 -14.39
C GLU A 42 -3.07 -3.26 -13.54
N PHE A 43 -4.30 -3.75 -13.60
CA PHE A 43 -4.73 -4.93 -12.85
C PHE A 43 -3.95 -6.18 -13.26
N THR A 44 -3.79 -6.40 -14.57
CA THR A 44 -3.09 -7.56 -15.13
C THR A 44 -1.64 -7.61 -14.67
N THR A 45 -0.92 -6.50 -14.80
CA THR A 45 0.49 -6.41 -14.40
C THR A 45 0.65 -6.50 -12.87
N ALA A 46 -0.25 -5.88 -12.10
CA ALA A 46 -0.22 -5.98 -10.64
C ALA A 46 -0.44 -7.43 -10.15
N ARG A 47 -1.32 -8.20 -10.80
CA ARG A 47 -1.51 -9.64 -10.52
C ARG A 47 -0.29 -10.47 -10.94
N HIS A 48 0.35 -10.12 -12.05
CA HIS A 48 1.60 -10.75 -12.47
C HIS A 48 2.71 -10.53 -11.41
N CYS A 49 2.90 -9.30 -10.94
CA CYS A 49 3.83 -9.00 -9.84
C CYS A 49 3.51 -9.82 -8.58
N ALA A 50 2.25 -9.90 -8.20
CA ALA A 50 1.82 -10.66 -7.03
C ALA A 50 2.15 -12.17 -7.16
N ARG A 51 1.94 -12.76 -8.34
CA ARG A 51 2.31 -14.16 -8.61
C ARG A 51 3.83 -14.39 -8.61
N GLN A 52 4.61 -13.44 -9.12
CA GLN A 52 6.07 -13.50 -9.02
C GLN A 52 6.53 -13.49 -7.57
N ALA A 53 5.97 -12.60 -6.74
CA ALA A 53 6.27 -12.54 -5.31
C ALA A 53 5.87 -13.84 -4.59
N LEU A 54 4.68 -14.41 -4.89
CA LEU A 54 4.24 -15.70 -4.36
C LEU A 54 5.21 -16.84 -4.74
N THR A 55 5.66 -16.88 -5.99
CA THR A 55 6.63 -17.89 -6.46
C THR A 55 7.94 -17.79 -5.68
N ARG A 56 8.47 -16.58 -5.46
CA ARG A 56 9.69 -16.36 -4.66
C ARG A 56 9.49 -16.78 -3.20
N LEU A 57 8.30 -16.55 -2.64
CA LEU A 57 7.95 -17.01 -1.29
C LEU A 57 7.78 -18.53 -1.17
N GLY A 58 7.78 -19.27 -2.30
CA GLY A 58 7.47 -20.69 -2.32
C GLY A 58 6.00 -20.98 -1.98
N ALA A 59 5.10 -20.10 -2.36
CA ALA A 59 3.64 -20.24 -2.18
C ALA A 59 2.95 -20.50 -3.52
N PRO A 60 1.73 -21.11 -3.52
CA PRO A 60 0.97 -21.31 -4.75
C PRO A 60 0.68 -19.98 -5.47
N ALA A 61 1.06 -19.90 -6.75
CA ALA A 61 0.89 -18.71 -7.59
C ALA A 61 -0.33 -18.84 -8.53
N GLY A 62 -1.50 -19.14 -7.97
CA GLY A 62 -2.77 -19.24 -8.68
C GLY A 62 -3.46 -17.89 -8.90
N ALA A 63 -4.76 -17.95 -9.23
CA ALA A 63 -5.61 -16.76 -9.35
C ALA A 63 -5.70 -15.99 -8.02
N ILE A 64 -5.58 -14.68 -8.07
CA ILE A 64 -5.70 -13.79 -6.90
C ILE A 64 -6.98 -12.98 -7.08
N LEU A 65 -8.06 -13.46 -6.49
CA LEU A 65 -9.37 -12.83 -6.61
C LEU A 65 -9.47 -11.56 -5.76
N THR A 66 -10.48 -10.78 -6.06
CA THR A 66 -10.83 -9.58 -5.29
C THR A 66 -11.91 -9.94 -4.29
N GLY A 67 -11.61 -9.77 -3.03
CA GLY A 67 -12.55 -9.96 -1.93
C GLY A 67 -13.28 -8.68 -1.54
N GLU A 68 -13.73 -8.66 -0.31
CA GLU A 68 -14.44 -7.51 0.26
C GLU A 68 -13.60 -6.23 0.14
N ARG A 69 -14.23 -5.14 -0.28
CA ARG A 69 -13.65 -3.81 -0.48
C ARG A 69 -12.38 -3.79 -1.35
N GLY A 70 -12.28 -4.72 -2.30
CA GLY A 70 -11.15 -4.76 -3.22
C GLY A 70 -9.89 -5.45 -2.68
N ALA A 71 -9.92 -5.98 -1.45
CA ALA A 71 -8.77 -6.66 -0.87
C ALA A 71 -8.40 -7.92 -1.66
N PRO A 72 -7.11 -8.17 -1.95
CA PRO A 72 -6.69 -9.39 -2.62
C PRO A 72 -6.92 -10.61 -1.73
N GLN A 73 -7.41 -11.70 -2.31
CA GLN A 73 -7.55 -12.99 -1.63
C GLN A 73 -6.27 -13.79 -1.81
N TRP A 74 -5.44 -13.81 -0.78
CA TRP A 74 -4.18 -14.54 -0.79
C TRP A 74 -4.40 -16.04 -0.53
N PRO A 75 -3.50 -16.93 -1.01
CA PRO A 75 -3.51 -18.33 -0.63
C PRO A 75 -3.28 -18.50 0.87
N GLU A 76 -3.69 -19.64 1.40
CA GLU A 76 -3.51 -19.97 2.83
C GLU A 76 -2.02 -19.85 3.23
N GLY A 77 -1.78 -19.28 4.42
CA GLY A 77 -0.44 -19.08 4.95
C GLY A 77 0.34 -17.95 4.26
N VAL A 78 -0.35 -17.01 3.61
CA VAL A 78 0.24 -15.81 3.01
C VAL A 78 -0.53 -14.57 3.44
N VAL A 79 0.21 -13.51 3.76
CA VAL A 79 -0.29 -12.13 3.86
C VAL A 79 0.39 -11.28 2.80
N GLY A 80 -0.25 -10.21 2.35
CA GLY A 80 0.35 -9.36 1.33
C GLY A 80 -0.48 -8.13 0.99
N SER A 81 0.08 -7.31 0.11
CA SER A 81 -0.56 -6.10 -0.39
C SER A 81 -0.14 -5.86 -1.84
N ILE A 82 -1.02 -5.23 -2.59
CA ILE A 82 -0.81 -4.86 -3.99
C ILE A 82 -1.06 -3.37 -4.14
N THR A 83 -0.26 -2.72 -4.95
CA THR A 83 -0.47 -1.33 -5.35
C THR A 83 -0.20 -1.12 -6.83
N HIS A 84 -0.81 -0.10 -7.39
CA HIS A 84 -0.51 0.40 -8.73
C HIS A 84 -0.88 1.88 -8.84
N CYS A 85 -0.09 2.61 -9.56
CA CYS A 85 -0.40 3.97 -10.02
C CYS A 85 0.03 4.14 -11.48
N ASP A 86 -0.11 5.33 -12.02
CA ASP A 86 0.40 5.63 -13.35
C ASP A 86 1.91 5.37 -13.42
N GLY A 87 2.34 4.53 -14.35
CA GLY A 87 3.73 4.14 -14.53
C GLY A 87 4.29 3.09 -13.57
N TYR A 88 3.57 2.62 -12.54
CA TYR A 88 4.14 1.68 -11.56
C TYR A 88 3.12 0.67 -11.00
N ARG A 89 3.56 -0.57 -10.80
CA ARG A 89 2.82 -1.70 -10.19
C ARG A 89 3.74 -2.45 -9.26
N ALA A 90 3.24 -2.84 -8.08
CA ALA A 90 4.01 -3.65 -7.14
C ALA A 90 3.13 -4.55 -6.28
N ALA A 91 3.73 -5.61 -5.79
CA ALA A 91 3.16 -6.48 -4.78
C ALA A 91 4.22 -6.88 -3.75
N VAL A 92 3.77 -7.08 -2.54
CA VAL A 92 4.55 -7.66 -1.44
C VAL A 92 3.77 -8.80 -0.82
N VAL A 93 4.47 -9.89 -0.49
CA VAL A 93 3.90 -11.04 0.23
C VAL A 93 4.85 -11.51 1.32
N ALA A 94 4.29 -12.10 2.38
CA ALA A 94 5.05 -12.60 3.51
C ALA A 94 4.36 -13.83 4.13
N ARG A 95 5.11 -14.57 4.96
CA ARG A 95 4.52 -15.59 5.85
C ARG A 95 3.93 -14.92 7.10
N PRO A 96 2.76 -15.38 7.60
CA PRO A 96 2.14 -14.83 8.81
C PRO A 96 3.03 -14.91 10.06
N ALA A 97 4.00 -15.82 10.09
CA ALA A 97 4.98 -15.92 11.16
C ALA A 97 5.98 -14.74 11.20
N LEU A 98 6.11 -14.00 10.10
CA LEU A 98 6.95 -12.80 10.01
C LEU A 98 6.13 -11.53 10.17
N VAL A 99 4.97 -11.48 9.50
CA VAL A 99 4.14 -10.29 9.37
C VAL A 99 2.67 -10.67 9.53
N THR A 100 1.98 -10.08 10.50
CA THR A 100 0.54 -10.29 10.70
C THR A 100 -0.30 -9.56 9.63
N SER A 101 0.13 -8.37 9.25
CA SER A 101 -0.50 -7.58 8.16
C SER A 101 0.50 -6.64 7.53
N ILE A 102 0.33 -6.37 6.24
CA ILE A 102 1.14 -5.42 5.49
C ILE A 102 0.27 -4.64 4.50
N GLY A 103 0.49 -3.33 4.42
CA GLY A 103 -0.11 -2.44 3.42
C GLY A 103 0.98 -1.70 2.67
N ILE A 104 0.91 -1.69 1.35
CA ILE A 104 1.76 -0.85 0.50
C ILE A 104 0.92 0.04 -0.38
N ASP A 105 1.44 1.22 -0.66
CA ASP A 105 0.84 2.13 -1.62
C ASP A 105 1.90 2.83 -2.47
N ALA A 106 1.51 3.17 -3.70
CA ALA A 106 2.33 3.87 -4.67
C ALA A 106 1.52 4.95 -5.36
N GLU A 107 2.09 6.14 -5.50
CA GLU A 107 1.49 7.27 -6.17
C GLU A 107 2.52 7.98 -7.07
N PRO A 108 2.10 8.65 -8.16
CA PRO A 108 3.00 9.54 -8.88
C PRO A 108 3.54 10.64 -7.96
N ALA A 109 4.83 10.97 -8.05
CA ALA A 109 5.46 12.02 -7.24
C ALA A 109 5.06 13.43 -7.74
N LEU A 110 3.76 13.69 -7.79
CA LEU A 110 3.13 14.95 -8.21
C LEU A 110 2.24 15.46 -7.07
N PRO A 111 2.07 16.78 -6.94
CA PRO A 111 1.12 17.33 -5.96
C PRO A 111 -0.28 16.74 -6.10
N LEU A 112 -1.02 16.66 -5.00
CA LEU A 112 -2.43 16.27 -5.04
C LEU A 112 -3.25 17.28 -5.85
N PRO A 113 -4.33 16.85 -6.51
CA PRO A 113 -5.32 17.77 -7.07
C PRO A 113 -5.88 18.70 -5.98
N SER A 114 -6.25 19.91 -6.39
CA SER A 114 -6.83 20.90 -5.46
C SER A 114 -8.03 20.33 -4.69
N GLY A 115 -8.08 20.56 -3.38
CA GLY A 115 -9.13 20.11 -2.48
C GLY A 115 -9.00 18.68 -1.96
N VAL A 116 -8.14 17.86 -2.56
CA VAL A 116 -7.97 16.47 -2.08
C VAL A 116 -7.30 16.44 -0.71
N LEU A 117 -6.28 17.27 -0.47
CA LEU A 117 -5.64 17.34 0.84
C LEU A 117 -6.64 17.69 1.94
N ASP A 118 -7.57 18.62 1.69
CA ASP A 118 -8.59 19.01 2.65
C ASP A 118 -9.57 17.88 3.00
N ALA A 119 -9.79 16.97 2.06
CA ALA A 119 -10.68 15.82 2.25
C ALA A 119 -9.99 14.63 2.97
N VAL A 120 -8.65 14.55 2.96
CA VAL A 120 -7.93 13.38 3.50
C VAL A 120 -7.12 13.68 4.75
N ALA A 121 -6.77 14.95 5.00
CA ALA A 121 -5.88 15.36 6.08
C ALA A 121 -6.63 16.00 7.24
N LEU A 122 -6.26 15.65 8.47
CA LEU A 122 -6.66 16.37 9.66
C LEU A 122 -6.07 17.79 9.66
N ALA A 123 -6.65 18.70 10.42
CA ALA A 123 -6.22 20.10 10.44
C ALA A 123 -4.74 20.27 10.85
N ASP A 124 -4.26 19.49 11.80
CA ASP A 124 -2.86 19.48 12.23
C ASP A 124 -1.94 18.84 11.19
N GLU A 125 -2.40 17.82 10.48
CA GLU A 125 -1.65 17.23 9.36
C GLU A 125 -1.49 18.22 8.19
N GLN A 126 -2.52 19.04 7.90
CA GLN A 126 -2.43 20.09 6.87
C GLN A 126 -1.35 21.14 7.22
N VAL A 127 -1.26 21.51 8.51
CA VAL A 127 -0.21 22.41 8.98
C VAL A 127 1.16 21.76 8.81
N ALA A 128 1.32 20.52 9.29
CA ALA A 128 2.58 19.78 9.18
C ALA A 128 3.02 19.58 7.72
N VAL A 129 2.10 19.26 6.80
CA VAL A 129 2.39 19.13 5.36
C VAL A 129 2.91 20.44 4.78
N LYS A 130 2.33 21.60 5.15
CA LYS A 130 2.81 22.92 4.69
C LYS A 130 4.22 23.22 5.18
N GLU A 131 4.52 22.90 6.44
CA GLU A 131 5.87 23.05 7.01
C GLU A 131 6.90 22.14 6.33
N LEU A 132 6.51 20.87 6.06
CA LEU A 132 7.35 19.91 5.35
C LEU A 132 7.61 20.35 3.90
N LEU A 133 6.60 20.84 3.18
CA LEU A 133 6.76 21.39 1.83
C LEU A 133 7.70 22.59 1.81
N ALA A 134 7.70 23.42 2.85
CA ALA A 134 8.61 24.56 2.96
C ALA A 134 10.04 24.15 3.28
N SER A 135 10.25 23.12 4.10
CA SER A 135 11.58 22.66 4.56
C SER A 135 12.24 21.63 3.65
N VAL A 136 11.45 20.76 3.00
CA VAL A 136 11.92 19.66 2.13
C VAL A 136 11.06 19.64 0.85
N PRO A 137 11.19 20.66 -0.02
CA PRO A 137 10.28 20.87 -1.16
C PRO A 137 10.40 19.83 -2.29
N GLN A 138 11.45 19.00 -2.28
CA GLN A 138 11.64 17.94 -3.28
C GLN A 138 10.72 16.73 -3.07
N VAL A 139 10.04 16.62 -1.92
CA VAL A 139 9.06 15.56 -1.63
C VAL A 139 7.65 16.13 -1.74
N PRO A 140 6.74 15.53 -2.50
CA PRO A 140 5.34 15.95 -2.56
C PRO A 140 4.59 15.44 -1.31
N TRP A 141 4.75 16.13 -0.19
CA TRP A 141 4.28 15.71 1.14
C TRP A 141 2.76 15.52 1.24
N ASP A 142 2.01 16.29 0.46
CA ASP A 142 0.57 16.13 0.34
C ASP A 142 0.20 14.76 -0.28
N ARG A 143 0.86 14.40 -1.38
CA ARG A 143 0.72 13.09 -2.04
C ARG A 143 1.22 11.96 -1.14
N LEU A 144 2.34 12.19 -0.45
CA LEU A 144 2.91 11.21 0.46
C LEU A 144 1.98 10.94 1.65
N LEU A 145 1.30 11.97 2.18
CA LEU A 145 0.29 11.80 3.23
C LEU A 145 -0.87 10.91 2.74
N PHE A 146 -1.39 11.19 1.55
CA PHE A 146 -2.44 10.37 0.93
C PHE A 146 -2.00 8.91 0.80
N SER A 147 -0.86 8.67 0.17
CA SER A 147 -0.31 7.32 0.00
C SER A 147 -0.07 6.60 1.34
N ALA A 148 0.43 7.31 2.35
CA ALA A 148 0.62 6.72 3.68
C ALA A 148 -0.71 6.31 4.33
N LYS A 149 -1.77 7.12 4.21
CA LYS A 149 -3.12 6.76 4.69
C LYS A 149 -3.69 5.54 3.97
N GLU A 150 -3.47 5.43 2.65
CA GLU A 150 -3.85 4.23 1.87
C GLU A 150 -3.09 2.98 2.35
N SER A 151 -1.78 3.07 2.62
CA SER A 151 -1.02 1.94 3.15
C SER A 151 -1.46 1.54 4.57
N VAL A 152 -1.83 2.52 5.41
CA VAL A 152 -2.46 2.28 6.72
C VAL A 152 -3.77 1.51 6.56
N TYR A 153 -4.67 1.95 5.68
CA TYR A 153 -5.92 1.27 5.40
C TYR A 153 -5.71 -0.17 4.92
N LYS A 154 -4.77 -0.38 4.01
CA LYS A 154 -4.45 -1.71 3.46
C LYS A 154 -3.87 -2.66 4.52
N ALA A 155 -3.18 -2.14 5.54
CA ALA A 155 -2.73 -2.93 6.69
C ALA A 155 -3.84 -3.14 7.74
N TRP A 156 -4.71 -2.16 7.93
CA TRP A 156 -5.82 -2.19 8.88
C TRP A 156 -6.92 -3.17 8.47
N PHE A 157 -7.34 -3.13 7.19
CA PHE A 157 -8.53 -3.88 6.75
C PHE A 157 -8.43 -5.40 6.95
N PRO A 158 -7.30 -6.08 6.67
CA PRO A 158 -7.17 -7.51 6.95
C PRO A 158 -7.36 -7.88 8.43
N LEU A 159 -6.98 -7.00 9.36
CA LEU A 159 -7.07 -7.19 10.79
C LEU A 159 -8.48 -6.94 11.33
N MET A 160 -9.10 -5.85 10.88
CA MET A 160 -10.30 -5.31 11.51
C MET A 160 -11.59 -5.59 10.75
N ARG A 161 -11.51 -5.94 9.45
CA ARG A 161 -12.65 -6.18 8.55
C ARG A 161 -13.67 -5.05 8.54
N ARG A 162 -13.23 -3.83 8.82
CA ARG A 162 -14.05 -2.61 8.78
C ARG A 162 -13.30 -1.50 8.07
N PHE A 163 -14.04 -0.57 7.50
CA PHE A 163 -13.48 0.59 6.84
C PHE A 163 -12.77 1.48 7.87
N LEU A 164 -11.71 2.15 7.43
CA LEU A 164 -11.01 3.19 8.17
C LEU A 164 -11.08 4.46 7.33
N GLU A 165 -11.84 5.44 7.81
CA GLU A 165 -11.90 6.76 7.19
C GLU A 165 -10.53 7.46 7.30
N PHE A 166 -10.30 8.46 6.47
CA PHE A 166 -9.02 9.19 6.49
C PHE A 166 -8.75 9.86 7.85
N GLU A 167 -9.80 10.34 8.52
CA GLU A 167 -9.71 10.89 9.88
C GLU A 167 -9.47 9.83 10.95
N GLY A 168 -9.63 8.57 10.63
CA GLY A 168 -9.43 7.44 11.55
C GLY A 168 -7.98 7.16 11.91
N ALA A 169 -7.02 7.80 11.22
CA ALA A 169 -5.59 7.72 11.54
C ALA A 169 -4.91 9.08 11.37
N ARG A 170 -4.08 9.46 12.34
CA ARG A 170 -3.22 10.65 12.29
C ARG A 170 -1.78 10.24 12.04
N LEU A 171 -1.14 10.83 11.03
CA LEU A 171 0.21 10.50 10.62
C LEU A 171 1.23 11.56 11.09
N VAL A 172 2.39 11.07 11.52
CA VAL A 172 3.55 11.92 11.86
C VAL A 172 4.74 11.38 11.08
N PHE A 173 5.33 12.22 10.21
CA PHE A 173 6.49 11.86 9.38
C PHE A 173 7.81 12.19 10.06
N ASP A 174 8.79 11.31 9.87
CA ASP A 174 10.22 11.59 10.09
C ASP A 174 10.90 11.70 8.71
N PRO A 175 11.20 12.93 8.24
CA PRO A 175 11.86 13.14 6.95
C PRO A 175 13.27 12.56 6.87
N ALA A 176 14.01 12.57 7.99
CA ALA A 176 15.39 12.11 8.03
C ALA A 176 15.48 10.57 8.04
N GLY A 177 14.57 9.92 8.75
CA GLY A 177 14.52 8.47 8.86
C GLY A 177 13.79 7.76 7.71
N GLY A 178 13.05 8.49 6.86
CA GLY A 178 12.19 7.88 5.83
C GLY A 178 11.07 7.04 6.43
N THR A 179 10.57 7.46 7.60
CA THR A 179 9.55 6.72 8.36
C THR A 179 8.35 7.60 8.69
N PHE A 180 7.27 6.97 9.13
CA PHE A 180 6.13 7.64 9.73
C PHE A 180 5.46 6.75 10.77
N THR A 181 4.77 7.38 11.71
CA THR A 181 3.89 6.70 12.67
C THR A 181 2.45 7.12 12.42
N ALA A 182 1.56 6.15 12.30
CA ALA A 182 0.12 6.35 12.20
C ALA A 182 -0.54 6.07 13.55
N HIS A 183 -1.08 7.09 14.20
CA HIS A 183 -1.87 6.97 15.41
C HIS A 183 -3.32 6.64 15.06
N LEU A 184 -3.82 5.50 15.53
CA LEU A 184 -5.15 5.00 15.21
C LEU A 184 -6.21 5.71 16.08
N LEU A 185 -6.95 6.63 15.50
CA LEU A 185 -8.00 7.42 16.17
C LEU A 185 -9.36 6.70 16.18
N ALA A 186 -9.60 5.82 15.22
CA ALA A 186 -10.83 5.00 15.12
C ALA A 186 -10.88 3.86 16.15
N GLY A 187 -9.97 3.84 17.10
CA GLY A 187 -9.75 2.78 18.08
C GLY A 187 -8.60 1.85 17.71
N PRO A 188 -8.15 1.00 18.63
CA PRO A 188 -7.00 0.14 18.41
C PRO A 188 -7.29 -0.95 17.37
N ALA A 189 -6.24 -1.39 16.68
CA ALA A 189 -6.25 -2.59 15.87
C ALA A 189 -5.93 -3.82 16.73
N ILE A 190 -6.51 -4.96 16.37
CA ILE A 190 -6.27 -6.24 17.04
C ILE A 190 -5.47 -7.14 16.11
N ALA A 191 -4.27 -7.51 16.54
CA ALA A 191 -3.38 -8.40 15.81
C ALA A 191 -3.04 -9.62 16.69
N GLY A 192 -3.79 -10.70 16.53
CA GLY A 192 -3.74 -11.84 17.45
C GLY A 192 -4.14 -11.43 18.86
N SER A 193 -3.24 -11.58 19.83
CA SER A 193 -3.44 -11.15 21.22
C SER A 193 -3.02 -9.69 21.49
N ARG A 194 -2.45 -8.99 20.49
CA ARG A 194 -1.92 -7.63 20.67
C ARG A 194 -2.98 -6.58 20.34
N THR A 195 -3.01 -5.54 21.15
CA THR A 195 -3.80 -4.32 20.93
C THR A 195 -2.85 -3.22 20.47
N LEU A 196 -3.05 -2.71 19.27
CA LEU A 196 -2.16 -1.74 18.62
C LEU A 196 -2.87 -0.39 18.50
N HIS A 197 -2.27 0.65 19.06
CA HIS A 197 -2.75 2.04 18.98
C HIS A 197 -2.05 2.83 17.88
N THR A 198 -0.95 2.28 17.36
CA THR A 198 -0.16 2.88 16.28
C THR A 198 0.27 1.83 15.28
N PHE A 199 0.49 2.27 14.05
CA PHE A 199 1.22 1.52 13.04
C PHE A 199 2.48 2.30 12.66
N ASP A 200 3.60 1.59 12.50
CA ASP A 200 4.82 2.16 11.96
C ASP A 200 4.90 1.91 10.47
N GLY A 201 5.31 2.94 9.75
CA GLY A 201 5.45 2.90 8.31
C GLY A 201 6.79 3.43 7.81
N ARG A 202 7.10 3.10 6.58
CA ARG A 202 8.27 3.59 5.85
C ARG A 202 7.83 4.22 4.54
N TRP A 203 8.62 5.16 4.05
CA TRP A 203 8.35 5.82 2.78
C TRP A 203 9.64 6.09 2.01
N LEU A 204 9.49 6.30 0.72
CA LEU A 204 10.51 6.87 -0.12
C LEU A 204 9.87 7.65 -1.29
N SER A 205 10.63 8.59 -1.85
CA SER A 205 10.23 9.35 -3.04
C SER A 205 11.40 9.35 -3.99
N GLU A 206 11.29 8.60 -5.08
CA GLU A 206 12.32 8.52 -6.14
C GLU A 206 11.72 8.04 -7.45
N ASN A 207 12.43 8.22 -8.56
CA ASN A 207 12.03 7.76 -9.90
C ASN A 207 10.64 8.24 -10.32
N GLY A 208 10.21 9.42 -9.85
CA GLY A 208 8.90 9.99 -10.17
C GLY A 208 7.71 9.35 -9.45
N ILE A 209 7.95 8.53 -8.43
CA ILE A 209 6.92 7.92 -7.58
C ILE A 209 7.19 8.17 -6.10
N VAL A 210 6.13 8.19 -5.30
CA VAL A 210 6.19 8.02 -3.85
C VAL A 210 5.70 6.61 -3.52
N LEU A 211 6.38 5.97 -2.58
CA LEU A 211 6.06 4.65 -2.07
C LEU A 211 5.91 4.71 -0.56
N THR A 212 4.91 4.03 -0.05
CA THR A 212 4.69 3.87 1.40
C THR A 212 4.43 2.42 1.76
N SER A 213 4.82 2.05 2.95
CA SER A 213 4.51 0.74 3.52
C SER A 213 4.16 0.85 5.00
N VAL A 214 3.23 0.06 5.45
CA VAL A 214 2.92 -0.20 6.85
C VAL A 214 3.09 -1.69 7.10
N THR A 215 3.81 -2.04 8.15
CA THR A 215 4.01 -3.44 8.53
C THR A 215 3.61 -3.67 9.98
N VAL A 216 2.76 -4.65 10.19
CA VAL A 216 2.40 -5.16 11.51
C VAL A 216 3.14 -6.48 11.72
N PRO A 217 4.24 -6.51 12.51
CA PRO A 217 5.00 -7.73 12.76
C PRO A 217 4.15 -8.82 13.42
N ALA A 218 4.56 -10.07 13.32
CA ALA A 218 3.92 -11.20 14.01
C ALA A 218 4.09 -11.18 15.54
#